data_db7c92ae3fa54d6a98987d4f7d11c511
#
_entry.id   db7c92ae3fa54d6a98987d4f7d11c511
#
_cell.length_a   1.000
_cell.length_b   1.000
_cell.length_c   1.000
_cell.angle_alpha   90.00
_cell.angle_beta   90.00
_cell.angle_gamma   90.00
#
_symmetry.space_group_name_H-M   'P 1'
#
loop_
_entity.id
_entity.type
_entity.pdbx_description
1 polymer ?
#
loop_
_entity_poly.entity_id
_entity_poly.type
_entity_poly.pdbx_seq_one_letter_code
_entity_poly.pdbx_strand_id
1 'polypeptide(L)'
;MKNINPINTQAWKALEAHQSQLAHTTIADLFKQEQNRFNDYSLTFENQILVDFSKNKINQETLKLLRQLAKESALDEAINAMFMGEKINRTENRAVLHTALRNRSNTPVYVDGKDVMPEVNAVLAKMSAFCDRVISGEWKGYTGKAITDVVNIGIGGSDLGPYMVTEALRPYKNRLNMHFVSNVDGTHIAETLKKVNPETTLFLVASKTFTTQETMTNANSARDWLLAAAKDNSAVAKHFAALSTNGKAVAEFGIDTNNMFEFWDWVGGRYSLWSAIGLSIALSIGFDNFEALLSGAHEMDRHFRTAPLEKNIPATLALVGLWNTNFLGAQTEAILPYDQYLHRFAAYFQQGNMESNGKYVDRNGDVIRDYQTGPIIWGEPGTNGQHAFYQLIHQGTMLIPCDFIAPAQSHNPLGDHHSKLLSNFFAQTEALAFGKTKEEVEAEFVKAGKSLDEVKDIVPFKVFTGNKPTNSILVQKMTPFVLGALIAMYEHKIFAQGVIFNIFSFDQWGVELGKQLANRILPELADKENVSSHDSSTNGLINQFKAWR
;
A
#
# COMPACT_ATOMS: atom_id res chain seq x y z
N MET A 1 10.94 17.11 -13.58
CA MET A 1 10.85 17.48 -12.14
C MET A 1 12.07 18.32 -11.77
N LYS A 2 11.86 19.43 -11.05
CA LYS A 2 12.95 20.26 -10.52
C LYS A 2 13.69 19.53 -9.39
N ASN A 3 14.96 19.89 -9.22
CA ASN A 3 15.83 19.35 -8.19
C ASN A 3 16.01 20.41 -7.10
N ILE A 4 15.23 20.31 -6.04
CA ILE A 4 15.17 21.32 -4.98
C ILE A 4 15.36 20.61 -3.65
N ASN A 5 16.48 20.84 -2.98
CA ASN A 5 16.69 20.35 -1.63
C ASN A 5 15.77 21.12 -0.67
N PRO A 6 14.86 20.43 0.06
CA PRO A 6 13.82 21.07 0.86
C PRO A 6 14.37 21.98 1.97
N ILE A 7 15.51 21.63 2.60
CA ILE A 7 16.11 22.43 3.67
C ILE A 7 16.60 23.82 3.21
N ASN A 8 16.84 23.98 1.91
CA ASN A 8 17.29 25.25 1.34
C ASN A 8 16.13 26.21 1.06
N THR A 9 14.87 25.73 1.15
CA THR A 9 13.69 26.56 0.91
C THR A 9 13.44 27.53 2.07
N GLN A 10 12.80 28.67 1.78
CA GLN A 10 12.39 29.60 2.83
C GLN A 10 11.29 29.01 3.73
N ALA A 11 10.41 28.24 3.11
CA ALA A 11 9.32 27.58 3.84
C ALA A 11 9.84 26.56 4.87
N TRP A 12 10.87 25.76 4.55
CA TRP A 12 11.47 24.81 5.50
C TRP A 12 12.04 25.52 6.73
N LYS A 13 12.83 26.57 6.50
CA LYS A 13 13.41 27.37 7.60
C LYS A 13 12.34 28.03 8.47
N ALA A 14 11.25 28.50 7.85
CA ALA A 14 10.11 29.04 8.58
C ALA A 14 9.37 27.96 9.39
N LEU A 15 9.27 26.74 8.87
CA LEU A 15 8.68 25.60 9.58
C LEU A 15 9.52 25.17 10.80
N GLU A 16 10.85 25.20 10.71
CA GLU A 16 11.74 24.95 11.86
C GLU A 16 11.53 25.99 12.96
N ALA A 17 11.45 27.27 12.60
CA ALA A 17 11.14 28.33 13.57
C ALA A 17 9.74 28.17 14.16
N HIS A 18 8.74 27.84 13.34
CA HIS A 18 7.37 27.63 13.76
C HIS A 18 7.22 26.41 14.69
N GLN A 19 7.94 25.31 14.40
CA GLN A 19 7.97 24.13 15.28
C GLN A 19 8.44 24.49 16.69
N SER A 20 9.45 25.33 16.81
CA SER A 20 9.96 25.83 18.09
C SER A 20 8.90 26.65 18.84
N GLN A 21 8.09 27.45 18.15
CA GLN A 21 6.98 28.20 18.74
C GLN A 21 5.87 27.28 19.24
N LEU A 22 5.61 26.17 18.56
CA LEU A 22 4.60 25.18 18.96
C LEU A 22 5.13 24.14 19.96
N ALA A 23 6.38 24.20 20.40
CA ALA A 23 6.99 23.17 21.23
C ALA A 23 6.15 22.78 22.45
N HIS A 24 5.60 23.78 23.16
CA HIS A 24 4.80 23.60 24.37
C HIS A 24 3.29 23.57 24.13
N THR A 25 2.82 23.73 22.89
CA THR A 25 1.40 23.68 22.56
C THR A 25 0.97 22.24 22.36
N THR A 26 -0.09 21.80 23.00
CA THR A 26 -0.67 20.46 22.80
C THR A 26 -1.81 20.48 21.78
N ILE A 27 -2.21 19.31 21.27
CA ILE A 27 -3.41 19.18 20.43
C ILE A 27 -4.65 19.66 21.23
N ALA A 28 -4.74 19.35 22.52
CA ALA A 28 -5.82 19.82 23.39
C ALA A 28 -5.88 21.36 23.48
N ASP A 29 -4.73 22.03 23.54
CA ASP A 29 -4.69 23.50 23.56
C ASP A 29 -5.14 24.08 22.21
N LEU A 30 -4.78 23.45 21.10
CA LEU A 30 -5.25 23.86 19.78
C LEU A 30 -6.77 23.75 19.64
N PHE A 31 -7.39 22.70 20.20
CA PHE A 31 -8.85 22.57 20.22
C PHE A 31 -9.54 23.63 21.11
N LYS A 32 -8.90 24.07 22.19
CA LYS A 32 -9.41 25.18 23.00
C LYS A 32 -9.34 26.52 22.28
N GLN A 33 -8.29 26.73 21.48
CA GLN A 33 -8.05 27.98 20.74
C GLN A 33 -8.92 28.08 19.47
N GLU A 34 -9.17 26.98 18.81
CA GLU A 34 -9.84 26.90 17.50
C GLU A 34 -11.12 26.05 17.62
N GLN A 35 -12.23 26.67 18.02
CA GLN A 35 -13.50 25.97 18.31
C GLN A 35 -14.13 25.27 17.09
N ASN A 36 -13.83 25.75 15.87
CA ASN A 36 -14.36 25.18 14.63
C ASN A 36 -13.39 24.19 13.96
N ARG A 37 -12.45 23.65 14.71
CA ARG A 37 -11.28 22.92 14.23
C ARG A 37 -11.62 21.75 13.32
N PHE A 38 -12.70 21.01 13.60
CA PHE A 38 -13.14 19.93 12.71
C PHE A 38 -13.45 20.43 11.29
N ASN A 39 -14.21 21.51 11.15
CA ASN A 39 -14.58 22.05 9.84
C ASN A 39 -13.37 22.65 9.10
N ASP A 40 -12.43 23.25 9.86
CA ASP A 40 -11.26 23.92 9.29
C ASP A 40 -10.15 22.94 8.86
N TYR A 41 -10.15 21.73 9.42
CA TYR A 41 -9.14 20.69 9.20
C TYR A 41 -9.75 19.36 8.75
N SER A 42 -10.85 19.40 8.01
CA SER A 42 -11.42 18.25 7.32
C SER A 42 -11.69 18.53 5.86
N LEU A 43 -11.58 17.50 5.04
CA LEU A 43 -11.84 17.55 3.59
C LEU A 43 -12.70 16.37 3.19
N THR A 44 -13.59 16.57 2.23
CA THR A 44 -14.48 15.52 1.72
C THR A 44 -14.26 15.30 0.23
N PHE A 45 -14.19 14.04 -0.17
CA PHE A 45 -14.11 13.63 -1.56
C PHE A 45 -15.40 12.93 -1.98
N GLU A 46 -16.08 13.46 -3.04
CA GLU A 46 -17.28 12.91 -3.68
C GLU A 46 -18.40 12.55 -2.67
N ASN A 47 -18.48 13.22 -1.54
CA ASN A 47 -19.36 12.89 -0.40
C ASN A 47 -19.28 11.43 0.07
N GLN A 48 -18.21 10.71 -0.27
CA GLN A 48 -18.02 9.30 0.07
C GLN A 48 -16.82 9.06 0.99
N ILE A 49 -15.84 9.96 1.00
CA ILE A 49 -14.65 9.89 1.86
C ILE A 49 -14.50 11.21 2.59
N LEU A 50 -14.51 11.17 3.90
CA LEU A 50 -14.18 12.29 4.78
C LEU A 50 -12.81 12.04 5.40
N VAL A 51 -11.91 13.01 5.29
CA VAL A 51 -10.59 12.99 5.91
C VAL A 51 -10.52 14.11 6.93
N ASP A 52 -10.49 13.75 8.21
CA ASP A 52 -10.29 14.65 9.34
C ASP A 52 -8.84 14.54 9.83
N PHE A 53 -8.10 15.63 9.69
CA PHE A 53 -6.73 15.79 10.17
C PHE A 53 -6.62 16.82 11.31
N SER A 54 -7.76 17.16 11.95
CA SER A 54 -7.83 18.13 13.04
C SER A 54 -7.06 17.72 14.28
N LYS A 55 -6.91 16.40 14.51
CA LYS A 55 -6.17 15.84 15.64
C LYS A 55 -4.66 15.71 15.37
N ASN A 56 -4.10 16.63 14.57
CA ASN A 56 -2.66 16.80 14.42
C ASN A 56 -2.17 18.05 15.17
N LYS A 57 -0.89 18.08 15.50
CA LYS A 57 -0.24 19.23 16.13
C LYS A 57 0.10 20.29 15.08
N ILE A 58 -0.91 20.88 14.49
CA ILE A 58 -0.86 21.89 13.43
C ILE A 58 -1.87 23.01 13.70
N ASN A 59 -1.61 24.22 13.19
CA ASN A 59 -2.55 25.34 13.12
C ASN A 59 -2.56 25.93 11.70
N GLN A 60 -3.29 27.02 11.48
CA GLN A 60 -3.41 27.64 10.16
C GLN A 60 -2.05 28.13 9.60
N GLU A 61 -1.17 28.63 10.47
CA GLU A 61 0.18 29.02 10.04
C GLU A 61 1.02 27.80 9.62
N THR A 62 0.93 26.68 10.35
CA THR A 62 1.56 25.41 9.94
C THR A 62 1.12 25.00 8.54
N LEU A 63 -0.18 24.99 8.27
CA LEU A 63 -0.71 24.61 6.94
C LEU A 63 -0.27 25.58 5.85
N LYS A 64 -0.24 26.88 6.12
CA LYS A 64 0.21 27.90 5.19
C LYS A 64 1.69 27.67 4.82
N LEU A 65 2.54 27.44 5.80
CA LEU A 65 3.97 27.17 5.58
C LEU A 65 4.23 25.85 4.86
N LEU A 66 3.47 24.80 5.17
CA LEU A 66 3.53 23.50 4.50
C LEU A 66 3.12 23.62 3.02
N ARG A 67 2.05 24.36 2.72
CA ARG A 67 1.64 24.65 1.34
C ARG A 67 2.67 25.50 0.59
N GLN A 68 3.31 26.43 1.29
CA GLN A 68 4.43 27.19 0.71
C GLN A 68 5.61 26.26 0.39
N LEU A 69 5.95 25.30 1.27
CA LEU A 69 6.97 24.29 0.99
C LEU A 69 6.64 23.46 -0.25
N ALA A 70 5.39 23.02 -0.41
CA ALA A 70 4.94 22.31 -1.61
C ALA A 70 5.17 23.13 -2.89
N LYS A 71 4.83 24.45 -2.86
CA LYS A 71 5.06 25.37 -3.99
C LYS A 71 6.56 25.55 -4.26
N GLU A 72 7.36 25.80 -3.24
CA GLU A 72 8.82 25.95 -3.36
C GLU A 72 9.49 24.67 -3.86
N SER A 73 8.92 23.49 -3.53
CA SER A 73 9.37 22.18 -4.05
C SER A 73 8.84 21.87 -5.46
N ALA A 74 8.12 22.79 -6.10
CA ALA A 74 7.54 22.65 -7.44
C ALA A 74 6.62 21.41 -7.57
N LEU A 75 5.77 21.15 -6.56
CA LEU A 75 4.87 20.00 -6.55
C LEU A 75 3.91 20.00 -7.73
N ASP A 76 3.31 21.15 -8.07
CA ASP A 76 2.37 21.27 -9.20
C ASP A 76 3.02 20.91 -10.54
N GLU A 77 4.27 21.34 -10.75
CA GLU A 77 5.02 20.99 -11.96
C GLU A 77 5.31 19.48 -12.01
N ALA A 78 5.66 18.87 -10.87
CA ALA A 78 5.92 17.44 -10.79
C ALA A 78 4.66 16.61 -11.04
N ILE A 79 3.50 17.05 -10.52
CA ILE A 79 2.20 16.44 -10.80
C ILE A 79 1.93 16.47 -12.32
N ASN A 80 2.06 17.64 -12.94
CA ASN A 80 1.85 17.77 -14.38
C ASN A 80 2.82 16.89 -15.18
N ALA A 81 4.10 16.84 -14.82
CA ALA A 81 5.10 16.00 -15.48
C ALA A 81 4.71 14.51 -15.44
N MET A 82 4.22 14.01 -14.30
CA MET A 82 3.75 12.64 -14.18
C MET A 82 2.56 12.35 -15.12
N PHE A 83 1.52 13.19 -15.08
CA PHE A 83 0.31 12.98 -15.90
C PHE A 83 0.54 13.21 -17.41
N MET A 84 1.54 13.99 -17.77
CA MET A 84 1.92 14.21 -19.19
C MET A 84 2.84 13.11 -19.75
N GLY A 85 3.20 12.11 -18.95
CA GLY A 85 4.05 11.01 -19.39
C GLY A 85 5.53 11.36 -19.53
N GLU A 86 5.99 12.42 -18.85
CA GLU A 86 7.43 12.68 -18.79
C GLU A 86 8.18 11.55 -18.07
N LYS A 87 9.42 11.31 -18.47
CA LYS A 87 10.27 10.27 -17.86
C LYS A 87 10.78 10.71 -16.48
N ILE A 88 9.85 10.79 -15.52
CA ILE A 88 10.15 11.23 -14.15
C ILE A 88 10.92 10.19 -13.32
N ASN A 89 10.89 8.92 -13.69
CA ASN A 89 11.78 7.88 -13.18
C ASN A 89 13.10 7.93 -13.99
N ARG A 90 13.96 8.88 -13.66
CA ARG A 90 15.18 9.16 -14.42
C ARG A 90 16.23 8.06 -14.33
N THR A 91 16.34 7.39 -13.18
CA THR A 91 17.35 6.33 -12.96
C THR A 91 17.11 5.10 -13.83
N GLU A 92 15.87 4.88 -14.28
CA GLU A 92 15.50 3.82 -15.22
C GLU A 92 15.08 4.38 -16.60
N ASN A 93 15.09 5.70 -16.80
CA ASN A 93 14.68 6.39 -18.02
C ASN A 93 13.24 6.04 -18.47
N ARG A 94 12.29 6.03 -17.54
CA ARG A 94 10.89 5.62 -17.77
C ARG A 94 9.90 6.70 -17.36
N ALA A 95 8.78 6.76 -18.08
CA ALA A 95 7.57 7.43 -17.59
C ALA A 95 6.97 6.66 -16.41
N VAL A 96 6.04 7.28 -15.68
CA VAL A 96 5.33 6.68 -14.55
C VAL A 96 3.84 6.93 -14.77
N LEU A 97 3.15 5.94 -15.32
CA LEU A 97 1.80 6.11 -15.85
C LEU A 97 0.79 5.07 -15.33
N HIS A 98 0.90 4.66 -14.06
CA HIS A 98 -0.19 3.90 -13.44
C HIS A 98 -1.53 4.66 -13.50
N THR A 99 -1.50 5.98 -13.60
CA THR A 99 -2.69 6.82 -13.84
C THR A 99 -3.34 6.60 -15.21
N ALA A 100 -2.59 6.25 -16.25
CA ALA A 100 -3.14 5.93 -17.56
C ALA A 100 -3.92 4.61 -17.55
N LEU A 101 -3.51 3.63 -16.73
CA LEU A 101 -4.20 2.34 -16.60
C LEU A 101 -5.64 2.49 -16.10
N ARG A 102 -5.91 3.52 -15.33
CA ARG A 102 -7.20 3.80 -14.71
C ARG A 102 -7.89 5.05 -15.28
N ASN A 103 -7.37 5.59 -16.39
CA ASN A 103 -7.96 6.74 -17.07
C ASN A 103 -9.29 6.35 -17.72
N ARG A 104 -10.41 6.82 -17.14
CA ARG A 104 -11.77 6.57 -17.65
C ARG A 104 -12.29 7.68 -18.54
N SER A 105 -11.59 8.83 -18.62
CA SER A 105 -11.93 9.92 -19.55
C SER A 105 -11.56 9.62 -21.00
N ASN A 106 -10.71 8.63 -21.21
CA ASN A 106 -10.12 8.27 -22.51
C ASN A 106 -9.34 9.43 -23.18
N THR A 107 -8.95 10.44 -22.39
CA THR A 107 -8.07 11.51 -22.87
C THR A 107 -6.71 10.89 -23.24
N PRO A 108 -6.13 11.22 -24.41
CA PRO A 108 -4.84 10.69 -24.82
C PRO A 108 -3.74 10.95 -23.80
N VAL A 109 -2.89 9.95 -23.57
CA VAL A 109 -1.69 10.02 -22.73
C VAL A 109 -0.50 9.58 -23.56
N TYR A 110 0.54 10.40 -23.62
CA TYR A 110 1.66 10.16 -24.54
C TYR A 110 2.93 9.71 -23.83
N VAL A 111 3.59 8.69 -24.40
CA VAL A 111 4.96 8.27 -24.06
C VAL A 111 5.75 8.25 -25.36
N ASP A 112 6.85 9.00 -25.41
CA ASP A 112 7.70 9.12 -26.60
C ASP A 112 6.89 9.44 -27.88
N GLY A 113 5.87 10.27 -27.76
CA GLY A 113 4.99 10.70 -28.84
C GLY A 113 3.89 9.70 -29.27
N LYS A 114 3.81 8.53 -28.62
CA LYS A 114 2.76 7.53 -28.86
C LYS A 114 1.67 7.62 -27.80
N ASP A 115 0.41 7.68 -28.23
CA ASP A 115 -0.74 7.55 -27.32
C ASP A 115 -0.84 6.11 -26.80
N VAL A 116 -0.79 5.93 -25.47
CA VAL A 116 -0.84 4.61 -24.82
C VAL A 116 -2.28 4.13 -24.57
N MET A 117 -3.28 5.00 -24.65
CA MET A 117 -4.65 4.66 -24.29
C MET A 117 -5.29 3.58 -25.15
N PRO A 118 -5.07 3.53 -26.49
CA PRO A 118 -5.60 2.43 -27.32
C PRO A 118 -5.11 1.05 -26.85
N GLU A 119 -3.84 0.91 -26.50
CA GLU A 119 -3.29 -0.36 -26.00
C GLU A 119 -3.83 -0.71 -24.62
N VAL A 120 -3.92 0.26 -23.70
CA VAL A 120 -4.53 0.07 -22.38
C VAL A 120 -5.95 -0.44 -22.51
N ASN A 121 -6.77 0.19 -23.34
CA ASN A 121 -8.16 -0.21 -23.56
C ASN A 121 -8.27 -1.60 -24.22
N ALA A 122 -7.36 -1.95 -25.13
CA ALA A 122 -7.35 -3.27 -25.74
C ALA A 122 -7.07 -4.39 -24.71
N VAL A 123 -6.12 -4.16 -23.77
CA VAL A 123 -5.85 -5.10 -22.68
C VAL A 123 -7.04 -5.21 -21.73
N LEU A 124 -7.68 -4.10 -21.36
CA LEU A 124 -8.89 -4.11 -20.53
C LEU A 124 -10.04 -4.88 -21.18
N ALA A 125 -10.28 -4.67 -22.47
CA ALA A 125 -11.29 -5.42 -23.22
C ALA A 125 -10.98 -6.92 -23.26
N LYS A 126 -9.71 -7.31 -23.45
CA LYS A 126 -9.26 -8.69 -23.39
C LYS A 126 -9.46 -9.31 -22.01
N MET A 127 -9.16 -8.56 -20.94
CA MET A 127 -9.42 -8.99 -19.57
C MET A 127 -10.91 -9.21 -19.31
N SER A 128 -11.77 -8.28 -19.76
CA SER A 128 -13.22 -8.40 -19.64
C SER A 128 -13.75 -9.68 -20.28
N ALA A 129 -13.43 -9.89 -21.55
CA ALA A 129 -13.85 -11.08 -22.29
C ALA A 129 -13.34 -12.40 -21.64
N PHE A 130 -12.14 -12.40 -21.08
CA PHE A 130 -11.60 -13.55 -20.37
C PHE A 130 -12.34 -13.79 -19.05
N CYS A 131 -12.60 -12.73 -18.28
CA CYS A 131 -13.37 -12.81 -17.05
C CYS A 131 -14.78 -13.38 -17.28
N ASP A 132 -15.48 -12.91 -18.31
CA ASP A 132 -16.81 -13.41 -18.66
C ASP A 132 -16.82 -14.91 -18.92
N ARG A 133 -15.87 -15.41 -19.70
CA ARG A 133 -15.74 -16.83 -20.02
C ARG A 133 -15.41 -17.69 -18.81
N VAL A 134 -14.53 -17.21 -17.93
CA VAL A 134 -14.15 -17.96 -16.72
C VAL A 134 -15.28 -17.92 -15.67
N ILE A 135 -15.86 -16.74 -15.43
CA ILE A 135 -16.91 -16.56 -14.43
C ILE A 135 -18.21 -17.26 -14.83
N SER A 136 -18.61 -17.23 -16.11
CA SER A 136 -19.79 -17.97 -16.60
C SER A 136 -19.59 -19.48 -16.55
N GLY A 137 -18.33 -19.97 -16.50
CA GLY A 137 -17.99 -21.38 -16.60
C GLY A 137 -17.95 -21.88 -18.04
N GLU A 138 -17.92 -21.02 -19.05
CA GLU A 138 -17.65 -21.36 -20.44
C GLU A 138 -16.20 -21.85 -20.60
N TRP A 139 -15.25 -21.23 -19.89
CA TRP A 139 -13.88 -21.70 -19.84
C TRP A 139 -13.79 -23.02 -19.05
N LYS A 140 -13.26 -24.05 -19.70
CA LYS A 140 -13.19 -25.41 -19.16
C LYS A 140 -11.76 -25.87 -18.95
N GLY A 141 -11.54 -26.60 -17.86
CA GLY A 141 -10.32 -27.36 -17.64
C GLY A 141 -10.16 -28.54 -18.61
N TYR A 142 -9.09 -29.29 -18.46
CA TYR A 142 -8.73 -30.41 -19.36
C TYR A 142 -9.79 -31.54 -19.38
N THR A 143 -10.55 -31.70 -18.31
CA THR A 143 -11.65 -32.69 -18.21
C THR A 143 -13.01 -32.17 -18.69
N GLY A 144 -13.09 -30.91 -19.16
CA GLY A 144 -14.34 -30.27 -19.54
C GLY A 144 -15.14 -29.69 -18.38
N LYS A 145 -14.64 -29.73 -17.14
CA LYS A 145 -15.24 -29.09 -15.96
C LYS A 145 -14.97 -27.58 -15.97
N ALA A 146 -15.91 -26.79 -15.44
CA ALA A 146 -15.72 -25.35 -15.26
C ALA A 146 -14.66 -25.08 -14.18
N ILE A 147 -13.91 -23.99 -14.32
CA ILE A 147 -12.96 -23.52 -13.31
C ILE A 147 -13.74 -23.06 -12.06
N THR A 148 -13.26 -23.45 -10.88
CA THR A 148 -13.78 -23.06 -9.56
C THR A 148 -12.77 -22.30 -8.72
N ASP A 149 -11.48 -22.56 -8.94
CA ASP A 149 -10.39 -22.01 -8.17
C ASP A 149 -9.39 -21.29 -9.09
N VAL A 150 -8.95 -20.11 -8.66
CA VAL A 150 -7.93 -19.32 -9.36
C VAL A 150 -6.77 -19.10 -8.40
N VAL A 151 -5.57 -19.48 -8.81
CA VAL A 151 -4.33 -19.31 -8.04
C VAL A 151 -3.46 -18.25 -8.71
N ASN A 152 -3.30 -17.11 -8.08
CA ASN A 152 -2.37 -16.07 -8.52
C ASN A 152 -0.97 -16.38 -7.99
N ILE A 153 -0.02 -16.62 -8.89
CA ILE A 153 1.39 -16.86 -8.57
C ILE A 153 2.19 -15.62 -8.95
N GLY A 154 2.64 -14.86 -7.96
CA GLY A 154 3.37 -13.61 -8.15
C GLY A 154 3.96 -13.14 -6.84
N ILE A 155 4.93 -12.25 -6.85
CA ILE A 155 5.58 -11.71 -5.66
C ILE A 155 5.67 -10.19 -5.70
N GLY A 156 5.75 -9.54 -4.54
CA GLY A 156 5.81 -8.08 -4.41
C GLY A 156 4.56 -7.41 -5.00
N GLY A 157 4.73 -6.52 -5.98
CA GLY A 157 3.60 -5.82 -6.61
C GLY A 157 2.63 -6.73 -7.38
N SER A 158 3.07 -7.91 -7.80
CA SER A 158 2.22 -8.92 -8.46
C SER A 158 1.40 -9.78 -7.47
N ASP A 159 1.58 -9.57 -6.15
CA ASP A 159 0.87 -10.26 -5.08
C ASP A 159 0.12 -9.27 -4.16
N LEU A 160 0.85 -8.32 -3.56
CA LEU A 160 0.34 -7.49 -2.46
C LEU A 160 -0.91 -6.69 -2.83
N GLY A 161 -0.90 -6.01 -3.99
CA GLY A 161 -2.04 -5.23 -4.46
C GLY A 161 -3.25 -6.11 -4.80
N PRO A 162 -3.10 -7.11 -5.67
CA PRO A 162 -4.16 -8.06 -5.98
C PRO A 162 -4.76 -8.75 -4.76
N TYR A 163 -3.92 -9.24 -3.84
CA TYR A 163 -4.39 -9.90 -2.62
C TYR A 163 -5.15 -8.92 -1.71
N MET A 164 -4.60 -7.74 -1.48
CA MET A 164 -5.25 -6.72 -0.64
C MET A 164 -6.62 -6.33 -1.19
N VAL A 165 -6.74 -6.05 -2.48
CA VAL A 165 -8.02 -5.64 -3.10
C VAL A 165 -9.03 -6.79 -3.09
N THR A 166 -8.60 -8.01 -3.37
CA THR A 166 -9.47 -9.21 -3.32
C THR A 166 -10.05 -9.42 -1.93
N GLU A 167 -9.24 -9.26 -0.87
CA GLU A 167 -9.72 -9.35 0.51
C GLU A 167 -10.64 -8.17 0.87
N ALA A 168 -10.27 -6.95 0.50
CA ALA A 168 -11.05 -5.75 0.79
C ALA A 168 -12.44 -5.77 0.10
N LEU A 169 -12.52 -6.35 -1.08
CA LEU A 169 -13.76 -6.45 -1.86
C LEU A 169 -14.41 -7.84 -1.81
N ARG A 170 -14.10 -8.66 -0.83
CA ARG A 170 -14.72 -9.98 -0.62
C ARG A 170 -16.26 -9.94 -0.61
N PRO A 171 -16.97 -8.91 -0.13
CA PRO A 171 -18.42 -8.80 -0.26
C PRO A 171 -18.94 -8.79 -1.71
N TYR A 172 -18.10 -8.48 -2.69
CA TYR A 172 -18.42 -8.48 -4.12
C TYR A 172 -17.98 -9.76 -4.85
N LYS A 173 -17.42 -10.74 -4.11
CA LYS A 173 -16.92 -11.99 -4.66
C LYS A 173 -18.02 -12.73 -5.41
N ASN A 174 -17.68 -13.25 -6.60
CA ASN A 174 -18.51 -14.18 -7.35
C ASN A 174 -18.25 -15.66 -6.94
N ARG A 175 -18.55 -16.62 -7.81
CA ARG A 175 -18.44 -18.06 -7.54
C ARG A 175 -17.00 -18.60 -7.46
N LEU A 176 -15.99 -17.85 -7.93
CA LEU A 176 -14.60 -18.29 -7.97
C LEU A 176 -13.93 -18.14 -6.60
N ASN A 177 -13.10 -19.11 -6.23
CA ASN A 177 -12.24 -19.02 -5.05
C ASN A 177 -10.86 -18.54 -5.47
N MET A 178 -10.37 -17.49 -4.79
CA MET A 178 -9.06 -16.91 -5.08
C MET A 178 -8.03 -17.41 -4.07
N HIS A 179 -6.86 -17.77 -4.57
CA HIS A 179 -5.69 -18.16 -3.80
C HIS A 179 -4.49 -17.34 -4.28
N PHE A 180 -3.59 -16.98 -3.37
CA PHE A 180 -2.39 -16.21 -3.67
C PHE A 180 -1.17 -16.97 -3.20
N VAL A 181 -0.16 -17.10 -4.07
CA VAL A 181 1.11 -17.77 -3.78
C VAL A 181 2.25 -16.85 -4.19
N SER A 182 3.06 -16.42 -3.22
CA SER A 182 4.14 -15.46 -3.44
C SER A 182 5.50 -15.96 -2.97
N ASN A 183 5.59 -16.58 -1.78
CA ASN A 183 6.85 -16.98 -1.21
C ASN A 183 7.45 -18.20 -1.92
N VAL A 184 8.77 -18.20 -2.11
CA VAL A 184 9.52 -19.35 -2.65
C VAL A 184 9.62 -20.52 -1.65
N ASP A 185 9.29 -20.29 -0.36
CA ASP A 185 9.12 -21.38 0.59
C ASP A 185 8.06 -22.36 0.05
N GLY A 186 8.49 -23.59 -0.20
CA GLY A 186 7.64 -24.64 -0.76
C GLY A 186 6.36 -24.92 0.03
N THR A 187 6.31 -24.54 1.32
CA THR A 187 5.11 -24.62 2.14
C THR A 187 3.96 -23.83 1.53
N HIS A 188 4.23 -22.65 0.97
CA HIS A 188 3.16 -21.77 0.44
C HIS A 188 2.42 -22.41 -0.74
N ILE A 189 3.15 -22.91 -1.72
CA ILE A 189 2.54 -23.59 -2.87
C ILE A 189 1.95 -24.95 -2.47
N ALA A 190 2.66 -25.74 -1.65
CA ALA A 190 2.20 -27.06 -1.22
C ALA A 190 0.87 -27.00 -0.46
N GLU A 191 0.73 -26.09 0.51
CA GLU A 191 -0.53 -25.93 1.27
C GLU A 191 -1.67 -25.37 0.40
N THR A 192 -1.35 -24.61 -0.65
CA THR A 192 -2.35 -24.14 -1.61
C THR A 192 -2.84 -25.29 -2.50
N LEU A 193 -1.93 -26.09 -3.05
CA LEU A 193 -2.27 -27.22 -3.93
C LEU A 193 -3.10 -28.31 -3.24
N LYS A 194 -3.00 -28.46 -1.89
CA LYS A 194 -3.87 -29.36 -1.11
C LYS A 194 -5.34 -28.91 -1.07
N LYS A 195 -5.62 -27.62 -1.30
CA LYS A 195 -6.97 -27.04 -1.19
C LYS A 195 -7.71 -26.99 -2.51
N VAL A 196 -7.03 -27.18 -3.63
CA VAL A 196 -7.56 -27.01 -4.98
C VAL A 196 -7.55 -28.32 -5.76
N ASN A 197 -8.38 -28.40 -6.81
CA ASN A 197 -8.50 -29.58 -7.67
C ASN A 197 -7.85 -29.31 -9.04
N PRO A 198 -6.94 -30.17 -9.53
CA PRO A 198 -6.26 -29.97 -10.84
C PRO A 198 -7.23 -29.87 -12.03
N GLU A 199 -8.41 -30.48 -11.96
CA GLU A 199 -9.40 -30.42 -13.05
C GLU A 199 -10.10 -29.05 -13.16
N THR A 200 -10.11 -28.26 -12.08
CA THR A 200 -10.92 -27.02 -11.98
C THR A 200 -10.14 -25.81 -11.51
N THR A 201 -8.80 -25.87 -11.52
CA THR A 201 -7.93 -24.78 -11.09
C THR A 201 -7.33 -24.05 -12.28
N LEU A 202 -7.38 -22.72 -12.24
CA LEU A 202 -6.69 -21.81 -13.17
C LEU A 202 -5.53 -21.12 -12.44
N PHE A 203 -4.34 -21.16 -13.00
CA PHE A 203 -3.16 -20.47 -12.49
C PHE A 203 -2.87 -19.21 -13.30
N LEU A 204 -2.68 -18.08 -12.62
CA LEU A 204 -2.24 -16.82 -13.20
C LEU A 204 -0.77 -16.63 -12.83
N VAL A 205 0.13 -16.69 -13.82
CA VAL A 205 1.57 -16.47 -13.60
C VAL A 205 1.90 -15.00 -13.82
N ALA A 206 2.07 -14.27 -12.72
CA ALA A 206 2.25 -12.82 -12.70
C ALA A 206 3.73 -12.46 -12.56
N SER A 207 4.42 -12.32 -13.71
CA SER A 207 5.84 -11.91 -13.75
C SER A 207 6.10 -11.10 -15.01
N LYS A 208 6.52 -9.83 -14.87
CA LYS A 208 6.77 -8.92 -15.99
C LYS A 208 7.72 -9.51 -17.03
N THR A 209 8.85 -10.02 -16.57
CA THR A 209 9.90 -10.62 -17.44
C THR A 209 9.74 -12.11 -17.64
N PHE A 210 8.85 -12.75 -16.89
CA PHE A 210 8.69 -14.22 -16.83
C PHE A 210 9.96 -14.96 -16.38
N THR A 211 10.79 -14.29 -15.57
CA THR A 211 12.09 -14.80 -15.09
C THR A 211 12.28 -14.65 -13.57
N THR A 212 11.30 -14.05 -12.85
CA THR A 212 11.38 -13.88 -11.40
C THR A 212 11.49 -15.25 -10.72
N GLN A 213 12.56 -15.48 -9.98
CA GLN A 213 12.91 -16.79 -9.42
C GLN A 213 11.76 -17.41 -8.62
N GLU A 214 11.21 -16.67 -7.67
CA GLU A 214 10.13 -17.12 -6.79
C GLU A 214 8.87 -17.50 -7.59
N THR A 215 8.47 -16.63 -8.51
CA THR A 215 7.30 -16.85 -9.36
C THR A 215 7.48 -18.07 -10.26
N MET A 216 8.63 -18.20 -10.93
CA MET A 216 8.87 -19.31 -11.83
C MET A 216 9.05 -20.64 -11.10
N THR A 217 9.65 -20.65 -9.90
CA THR A 217 9.76 -21.85 -9.06
C THR A 217 8.36 -22.35 -8.67
N ASN A 218 7.50 -21.47 -8.18
CA ASN A 218 6.12 -21.81 -7.81
C ASN A 218 5.27 -22.21 -9.03
N ALA A 219 5.43 -21.52 -10.17
CA ALA A 219 4.71 -21.83 -11.40
C ALA A 219 5.10 -23.21 -11.96
N ASN A 220 6.39 -23.58 -11.92
CA ASN A 220 6.84 -24.92 -12.33
C ASN A 220 6.27 -25.99 -11.39
N SER A 221 6.29 -25.79 -10.08
CA SER A 221 5.69 -26.71 -9.12
C SER A 221 4.18 -26.91 -9.37
N ALA A 222 3.44 -25.84 -9.68
CA ALA A 222 2.03 -25.91 -10.03
C ALA A 222 1.80 -26.65 -11.36
N ARG A 223 2.66 -26.41 -12.35
CA ARG A 223 2.61 -27.09 -13.65
C ARG A 223 2.87 -28.60 -13.50
N ASP A 224 3.90 -28.98 -12.76
CA ASP A 224 4.23 -30.38 -12.50
C ASP A 224 3.08 -31.10 -11.78
N TRP A 225 2.48 -30.44 -10.80
CA TRP A 225 1.28 -30.95 -10.09
C TRP A 225 0.09 -31.14 -11.03
N LEU A 226 -0.20 -30.18 -11.92
CA LEU A 226 -1.24 -30.32 -12.94
C LEU A 226 -0.96 -31.48 -13.87
N LEU A 227 0.28 -31.58 -14.41
CA LEU A 227 0.66 -32.61 -15.37
C LEU A 227 0.71 -34.00 -14.76
N ALA A 228 1.01 -34.12 -13.48
CA ALA A 228 0.91 -35.40 -12.76
C ALA A 228 -0.52 -35.95 -12.73
N ALA A 229 -1.53 -35.08 -12.74
CA ALA A 229 -2.94 -35.47 -12.81
C ALA A 229 -3.44 -35.64 -14.25
N ALA A 230 -3.18 -34.65 -15.11
CA ALA A 230 -3.68 -34.60 -16.49
C ALA A 230 -2.97 -35.58 -17.42
N LYS A 231 -1.66 -35.83 -17.21
CA LYS A 231 -0.80 -36.68 -18.04
C LYS A 231 -0.75 -36.27 -19.54
N ASP A 232 -1.05 -35.01 -19.81
CA ASP A 232 -1.09 -34.41 -21.11
C ASP A 232 -0.61 -32.95 -21.05
N ASN A 233 0.45 -32.61 -21.75
CA ASN A 233 1.03 -31.27 -21.78
C ASN A 233 0.04 -30.21 -22.33
N SER A 234 -0.92 -30.59 -23.15
CA SER A 234 -1.94 -29.68 -23.68
C SER A 234 -2.85 -29.11 -22.59
N ALA A 235 -2.89 -29.73 -21.42
CA ALA A 235 -3.65 -29.22 -20.26
C ALA A 235 -3.15 -27.84 -19.80
N VAL A 236 -1.85 -27.52 -19.97
CA VAL A 236 -1.28 -26.22 -19.57
C VAL A 236 -2.02 -25.06 -20.22
N ALA A 237 -2.33 -25.15 -21.52
CA ALA A 237 -3.05 -24.09 -22.25
C ALA A 237 -4.46 -23.81 -21.70
N LYS A 238 -5.08 -24.77 -20.98
CA LYS A 238 -6.42 -24.64 -20.39
C LYS A 238 -6.41 -24.21 -18.92
N HIS A 239 -5.26 -24.33 -18.27
CA HIS A 239 -5.14 -24.11 -16.82
C HIS A 239 -4.16 -23.01 -16.44
N PHE A 240 -3.49 -22.39 -17.41
CA PHE A 240 -2.56 -21.29 -17.15
C PHE A 240 -2.85 -20.08 -18.02
N ALA A 241 -2.72 -18.90 -17.41
CA ALA A 241 -2.65 -17.61 -18.10
C ALA A 241 -1.44 -16.84 -17.58
N ALA A 242 -0.86 -15.99 -18.43
CA ALA A 242 0.33 -15.22 -18.07
C ALA A 242 0.02 -13.72 -18.02
N LEU A 243 0.54 -13.05 -16.99
CA LEU A 243 0.54 -11.59 -16.84
C LEU A 243 2.00 -11.15 -17.04
N SER A 244 2.38 -10.85 -18.28
CA SER A 244 3.79 -10.71 -18.65
C SER A 244 3.97 -9.87 -19.91
N THR A 245 5.23 -9.46 -20.17
CA THR A 245 5.66 -8.82 -21.42
C THR A 245 6.51 -9.76 -22.30
N ASN A 246 6.83 -10.98 -21.83
CA ASN A 246 7.75 -11.91 -22.47
C ASN A 246 7.01 -13.09 -23.13
N GLY A 247 6.43 -12.84 -24.32
CA GLY A 247 5.67 -13.85 -25.06
C GLY A 247 6.46 -15.12 -25.41
N LYS A 248 7.79 -15.00 -25.66
CA LYS A 248 8.63 -16.15 -25.96
C LYS A 248 8.71 -17.11 -24.76
N ALA A 249 9.06 -16.60 -23.58
CA ALA A 249 9.17 -17.41 -22.37
C ALA A 249 7.80 -17.99 -21.94
N VAL A 250 6.72 -17.25 -22.16
CA VAL A 250 5.34 -17.71 -21.92
C VAL A 250 5.00 -18.90 -22.81
N ALA A 251 5.32 -18.84 -24.12
CA ALA A 251 5.10 -19.95 -25.05
C ALA A 251 5.97 -21.17 -24.71
N GLU A 252 7.23 -20.97 -24.36
CA GLU A 252 8.16 -22.04 -23.94
C GLU A 252 7.67 -22.75 -22.65
N PHE A 253 7.00 -22.05 -21.74
CA PHE A 253 6.36 -22.66 -20.57
C PHE A 253 5.17 -23.56 -20.94
N GLY A 254 4.56 -23.36 -22.10
CA GLY A 254 3.40 -24.10 -22.61
C GLY A 254 2.07 -23.34 -22.46
N ILE A 255 2.09 -22.08 -22.06
CA ILE A 255 0.90 -21.22 -22.01
C ILE A 255 0.57 -20.74 -23.42
N ASP A 256 -0.70 -20.84 -23.80
CA ASP A 256 -1.20 -20.21 -25.03
C ASP A 256 -1.04 -18.68 -24.93
N THR A 257 -0.31 -18.09 -25.85
CA THR A 257 -0.07 -16.64 -25.87
C THR A 257 -1.34 -15.80 -26.06
N ASN A 258 -2.43 -16.40 -26.55
CA ASN A 258 -3.75 -15.76 -26.51
C ASN A 258 -4.25 -15.53 -25.08
N ASN A 259 -3.73 -16.28 -24.10
CA ASN A 259 -4.02 -16.14 -22.67
C ASN A 259 -2.92 -15.38 -21.93
N MET A 260 -2.11 -14.62 -22.66
CA MET A 260 -1.14 -13.68 -22.09
C MET A 260 -1.73 -12.28 -22.10
N PHE A 261 -1.63 -11.58 -20.96
CA PHE A 261 -2.09 -10.21 -20.77
C PHE A 261 -0.89 -9.32 -20.52
N GLU A 262 -0.73 -8.31 -21.37
CA GLU A 262 0.44 -7.44 -21.37
C GLU A 262 0.24 -6.22 -20.47
N PHE A 263 1.36 -5.65 -20.04
CA PHE A 263 1.45 -4.33 -19.45
C PHE A 263 2.83 -3.74 -19.80
N TRP A 264 3.10 -2.49 -19.43
CA TRP A 264 4.20 -1.74 -20.04
C TRP A 264 5.31 -1.45 -19.02
N ASP A 265 6.47 -1.02 -19.53
CA ASP A 265 7.64 -0.67 -18.72
C ASP A 265 7.44 0.56 -17.83
N TRP A 266 6.54 1.47 -18.23
CA TRP A 266 6.11 2.62 -17.44
C TRP A 266 5.15 2.26 -16.28
N VAL A 267 4.85 0.99 -16.08
CA VAL A 267 4.10 0.48 -14.92
C VAL A 267 5.09 -0.04 -13.88
N GLY A 268 5.20 0.65 -12.76
CA GLY A 268 5.96 0.18 -11.61
C GLY A 268 5.27 -1.01 -10.91
N GLY A 269 6.05 -1.98 -10.40
CA GLY A 269 5.50 -3.21 -9.79
C GLY A 269 4.50 -2.92 -8.67
N ARG A 270 4.85 -2.07 -7.70
CA ARG A 270 3.98 -1.69 -6.56
C ARG A 270 2.78 -0.82 -6.91
N TYR A 271 2.70 -0.35 -8.16
CA TYR A 271 1.58 0.42 -8.72
C TYR A 271 0.83 -0.35 -9.81
N SER A 272 1.07 -1.67 -9.95
CA SER A 272 0.60 -2.44 -11.10
C SER A 272 -0.79 -3.06 -10.95
N LEU A 273 -1.42 -2.99 -9.79
CA LEU A 273 -2.76 -3.60 -9.57
C LEU A 273 -3.84 -3.10 -10.55
N TRP A 274 -3.65 -1.92 -11.14
CA TRP A 274 -4.54 -1.30 -12.14
C TRP A 274 -4.37 -1.86 -13.55
N SER A 275 -3.27 -2.58 -13.81
CA SER A 275 -2.92 -3.22 -15.09
C SER A 275 -3.50 -4.63 -15.21
N ALA A 276 -2.99 -5.39 -16.18
CA ALA A 276 -3.23 -6.83 -16.31
C ALA A 276 -2.93 -7.62 -15.01
N ILE A 277 -2.03 -7.13 -14.16
CA ILE A 277 -1.77 -7.71 -12.83
C ILE A 277 -3.05 -7.77 -11.97
N GLY A 278 -4.02 -6.88 -12.19
CA GLY A 278 -5.33 -6.91 -11.55
C GLY A 278 -6.31 -7.95 -12.11
N LEU A 279 -5.91 -8.83 -13.03
CA LEU A 279 -6.80 -9.86 -13.59
C LEU A 279 -7.38 -10.78 -12.49
N SER A 280 -6.61 -11.10 -11.45
CA SER A 280 -7.10 -11.87 -10.30
C SER A 280 -8.21 -11.12 -9.53
N ILE A 281 -8.10 -9.81 -9.43
CA ILE A 281 -9.15 -8.95 -8.84
C ILE A 281 -10.41 -9.02 -9.70
N ALA A 282 -10.28 -8.78 -11.01
CA ALA A 282 -11.39 -8.80 -11.95
C ALA A 282 -12.10 -10.17 -11.99
N LEU A 283 -11.34 -11.27 -11.94
CA LEU A 283 -11.91 -12.62 -11.81
C LEU A 283 -12.64 -12.84 -10.49
N SER A 284 -12.20 -12.23 -9.40
CA SER A 284 -12.84 -12.36 -8.08
C SER A 284 -14.17 -11.63 -7.98
N ILE A 285 -14.19 -10.34 -8.38
CA ILE A 285 -15.32 -9.44 -8.14
C ILE A 285 -16.18 -9.16 -9.38
N GLY A 286 -15.78 -9.67 -10.54
CA GLY A 286 -16.38 -9.34 -11.84
C GLY A 286 -15.77 -8.07 -12.45
N PHE A 287 -15.78 -7.99 -13.80
CA PHE A 287 -15.09 -6.91 -14.50
C PHE A 287 -15.74 -5.54 -14.26
N ASP A 288 -17.07 -5.46 -14.14
CA ASP A 288 -17.78 -4.20 -13.85
C ASP A 288 -17.33 -3.58 -12.52
N ASN A 289 -17.13 -4.40 -11.48
CA ASN A 289 -16.61 -3.94 -10.20
C ASN A 289 -15.13 -3.54 -10.28
N PHE A 290 -14.34 -4.21 -11.14
CA PHE A 290 -12.98 -3.79 -11.43
C PHE A 290 -12.95 -2.43 -12.16
N GLU A 291 -13.84 -2.18 -13.12
CA GLU A 291 -14.00 -0.85 -13.74
C GLU A 291 -14.44 0.22 -12.73
N ALA A 292 -15.32 -0.12 -11.79
CA ALA A 292 -15.69 0.80 -10.71
C ALA A 292 -14.48 1.13 -9.79
N LEU A 293 -13.61 0.16 -9.53
CA LEU A 293 -12.34 0.39 -8.81
C LEU A 293 -11.44 1.36 -9.58
N LEU A 294 -11.26 1.15 -10.90
CA LEU A 294 -10.51 2.05 -11.77
C LEU A 294 -11.12 3.46 -11.79
N SER A 295 -12.46 3.55 -11.81
CA SER A 295 -13.18 4.82 -11.85
C SER A 295 -12.98 5.63 -10.57
N GLY A 296 -13.03 5.00 -9.40
CA GLY A 296 -12.75 5.67 -8.13
C GLY A 296 -11.34 6.24 -8.06
N ALA A 297 -10.37 5.46 -8.54
CA ALA A 297 -8.99 5.91 -8.61
C ALA A 297 -8.79 7.04 -9.64
N HIS A 298 -9.46 6.98 -10.78
CA HIS A 298 -9.46 8.04 -11.79
C HIS A 298 -10.00 9.37 -11.25
N GLU A 299 -11.09 9.34 -10.49
CA GLU A 299 -11.65 10.55 -9.89
C GLU A 299 -10.69 11.14 -8.83
N MET A 300 -9.98 10.31 -8.08
CA MET A 300 -8.92 10.77 -7.17
C MET A 300 -7.70 11.31 -7.94
N ASP A 301 -7.34 10.76 -9.09
CA ASP A 301 -6.33 11.33 -10.00
C ASP A 301 -6.72 12.73 -10.45
N ARG A 302 -7.97 12.89 -10.89
CA ARG A 302 -8.52 14.19 -11.28
C ARG A 302 -8.48 15.19 -10.12
N HIS A 303 -8.90 14.76 -8.93
CA HIS A 303 -8.85 15.57 -7.71
C HIS A 303 -7.41 16.01 -7.39
N PHE A 304 -6.44 15.08 -7.39
CA PHE A 304 -5.04 15.39 -7.10
C PHE A 304 -4.43 16.37 -8.10
N ARG A 305 -4.78 16.24 -9.38
CA ARG A 305 -4.28 17.08 -10.47
C ARG A 305 -4.88 18.48 -10.48
N THR A 306 -6.17 18.63 -10.09
CA THR A 306 -6.92 19.87 -10.35
C THR A 306 -7.36 20.63 -9.11
N ALA A 307 -7.41 19.99 -7.94
CA ALA A 307 -7.81 20.67 -6.72
C ALA A 307 -6.71 21.65 -6.26
N PRO A 308 -7.07 22.87 -5.81
CA PRO A 308 -6.12 23.77 -5.19
C PRO A 308 -5.52 23.12 -3.92
N LEU A 309 -4.28 23.45 -3.56
CA LEU A 309 -3.57 22.83 -2.41
C LEU A 309 -4.37 22.83 -1.12
N GLU A 310 -5.20 23.85 -0.90
CA GLU A 310 -6.06 23.99 0.28
C GLU A 310 -7.14 22.90 0.38
N LYS A 311 -7.52 22.32 -0.76
CA LYS A 311 -8.56 21.29 -0.88
C LYS A 311 -8.02 19.95 -1.39
N ASN A 312 -6.73 19.86 -1.69
CA ASN A 312 -6.10 18.68 -2.24
C ASN A 312 -5.79 17.67 -1.12
N ILE A 313 -6.60 16.62 -1.03
CA ILE A 313 -6.52 15.63 0.06
C ILE A 313 -5.16 14.90 0.07
N PRO A 314 -4.70 14.27 -1.03
CA PRO A 314 -3.40 13.60 -1.04
C PRO A 314 -2.25 14.53 -0.67
N ALA A 315 -2.22 15.75 -1.21
CA ALA A 315 -1.19 16.73 -0.89
C ALA A 315 -1.24 17.15 0.58
N THR A 316 -2.43 17.36 1.15
CA THR A 316 -2.61 17.69 2.57
C THR A 316 -2.06 16.58 3.46
N LEU A 317 -2.43 15.31 3.20
CA LEU A 317 -1.93 14.17 3.98
C LEU A 317 -0.40 14.00 3.84
N ALA A 318 0.14 14.25 2.65
CA ALA A 318 1.59 14.24 2.40
C ALA A 318 2.31 15.28 3.26
N LEU A 319 1.79 16.50 3.30
CA LEU A 319 2.35 17.62 4.05
C LEU A 319 2.25 17.43 5.56
N VAL A 320 1.11 16.93 6.06
CA VAL A 320 0.91 16.59 7.47
C VAL A 320 1.85 15.44 7.89
N GLY A 321 1.99 14.41 7.06
CA GLY A 321 2.94 13.31 7.31
C GLY A 321 4.39 13.80 7.34
N LEU A 322 4.78 14.69 6.42
CA LEU A 322 6.11 15.32 6.41
C LEU A 322 6.35 16.14 7.68
N TRP A 323 5.35 16.92 8.13
CA TRP A 323 5.42 17.67 9.38
C TRP A 323 5.69 16.76 10.58
N ASN A 324 4.92 15.68 10.69
CA ASN A 324 5.09 14.70 11.76
C ASN A 324 6.48 14.04 11.73
N THR A 325 7.00 13.72 10.55
CA THR A 325 8.29 13.03 10.40
C THR A 325 9.46 13.97 10.62
N ASN A 326 9.50 15.14 9.96
CA ASN A 326 10.69 15.99 9.92
C ASN A 326 10.72 17.08 11.00
N PHE A 327 9.56 17.49 11.51
CA PHE A 327 9.50 18.56 12.52
C PHE A 327 9.06 18.07 13.90
N LEU A 328 8.33 16.94 13.97
CA LEU A 328 7.95 16.34 15.24
C LEU A 328 8.73 15.06 15.57
N GLY A 329 9.60 14.57 14.66
CA GLY A 329 10.53 13.47 14.89
C GLY A 329 9.91 12.08 14.84
N ALA A 330 8.74 11.90 14.21
CA ALA A 330 8.13 10.59 14.01
C ALA A 330 8.95 9.77 12.99
N GLN A 331 9.28 8.52 13.32
CA GLN A 331 10.00 7.61 12.43
C GLN A 331 9.08 6.59 11.75
N THR A 332 7.87 6.44 12.26
CA THR A 332 6.88 5.48 11.79
C THR A 332 5.52 6.15 11.59
N GLU A 333 4.69 5.55 10.76
CA GLU A 333 3.28 5.91 10.60
C GLU A 333 2.46 4.62 10.62
N ALA A 334 1.46 4.54 11.49
CA ALA A 334 0.58 3.38 11.59
C ALA A 334 -0.69 3.59 10.76
N ILE A 335 -1.08 2.57 9.97
CA ILE A 335 -2.36 2.53 9.26
C ILE A 335 -3.26 1.51 9.98
N LEU A 336 -4.34 1.99 10.57
CA LEU A 336 -5.19 1.25 11.50
C LEU A 336 -6.64 1.17 10.96
N PRO A 337 -6.95 0.24 10.06
CA PRO A 337 -8.29 0.10 9.52
C PRO A 337 -9.22 -0.57 10.54
N TYR A 338 -10.35 0.07 10.85
CA TYR A 338 -11.46 -0.49 11.62
C TYR A 338 -12.45 -1.16 10.67
N ASP A 339 -11.90 -2.09 9.89
CA ASP A 339 -12.62 -2.96 8.95
C ASP A 339 -11.78 -4.23 8.73
N GLN A 340 -12.33 -5.39 9.05
CA GLN A 340 -11.61 -6.67 8.91
C GLN A 340 -11.24 -6.96 7.45
N TYR A 341 -12.01 -6.52 6.48
CA TYR A 341 -11.69 -6.68 5.07
C TYR A 341 -10.41 -5.93 4.65
N LEU A 342 -10.04 -4.88 5.37
CA LEU A 342 -8.82 -4.10 5.10
C LEU A 342 -7.57 -4.64 5.82
N HIS A 343 -7.58 -5.90 6.32
CA HIS A 343 -6.45 -6.46 7.08
C HIS A 343 -5.13 -6.52 6.29
N ARG A 344 -5.18 -6.47 4.95
CA ARG A 344 -3.98 -6.41 4.10
C ARG A 344 -3.60 -4.99 3.66
N PHE A 345 -4.37 -3.97 4.04
CA PHE A 345 -4.18 -2.60 3.54
C PHE A 345 -2.84 -2.00 3.99
N ALA A 346 -2.49 -2.10 5.28
CA ALA A 346 -1.20 -1.65 5.79
C ALA A 346 -0.03 -2.38 5.12
N ALA A 347 -0.13 -3.71 4.95
CA ALA A 347 0.90 -4.52 4.30
C ALA A 347 1.13 -4.12 2.83
N TYR A 348 0.08 -3.76 2.09
CA TYR A 348 0.21 -3.22 0.73
C TYR A 348 0.99 -1.91 0.72
N PHE A 349 0.67 -0.98 1.62
CA PHE A 349 1.35 0.31 1.70
C PHE A 349 2.73 0.26 2.37
N GLN A 350 3.11 -0.85 3.03
CA GLN A 350 4.51 -1.10 3.38
C GLN A 350 5.37 -1.06 2.13
N GLN A 351 5.02 -1.83 1.10
CA GLN A 351 5.73 -1.76 -0.18
C GLN A 351 5.51 -0.40 -0.85
N GLY A 352 4.25 0.06 -0.94
CA GLY A 352 3.91 1.31 -1.62
C GLY A 352 4.74 2.51 -1.14
N ASN A 353 4.88 2.69 0.17
CA ASN A 353 5.62 3.81 0.75
C ASN A 353 7.12 3.50 0.91
N MET A 354 7.48 2.41 1.60
CA MET A 354 8.88 2.17 1.99
C MET A 354 9.78 1.88 0.79
N GLU A 355 9.29 1.18 -0.23
CA GLU A 355 10.05 0.96 -1.46
C GLU A 355 10.13 2.24 -2.31
N SER A 356 9.11 3.11 -2.27
CA SER A 356 9.11 4.37 -3.01
C SER A 356 9.97 5.43 -2.34
N ASN A 357 9.77 5.68 -1.05
CA ASN A 357 10.36 6.81 -0.34
C ASN A 357 11.48 6.43 0.63
N GLY A 358 11.78 5.14 0.80
CA GLY A 358 12.93 4.67 1.55
C GLY A 358 14.23 4.89 0.78
N LYS A 359 14.62 6.14 0.59
CA LYS A 359 15.80 6.55 -0.18
C LYS A 359 16.74 7.39 0.69
N TYR A 360 18.05 7.21 0.53
CA TYR A 360 19.07 7.95 1.25
C TYR A 360 19.87 8.92 0.35
N VAL A 361 19.52 8.96 -0.95
CA VAL A 361 20.18 9.80 -1.96
C VAL A 361 19.13 10.68 -2.62
N ASP A 362 19.44 11.95 -2.78
CA ASP A 362 18.58 12.92 -3.46
C ASP A 362 18.68 12.83 -4.99
N ARG A 363 17.92 13.68 -5.70
CA ARG A 363 17.92 13.69 -7.18
C ARG A 363 19.23 14.15 -7.82
N ASN A 364 20.16 14.75 -7.05
CA ASN A 364 21.52 15.08 -7.50
C ASN A 364 22.49 13.89 -7.36
N GLY A 365 22.13 12.87 -6.57
CA GLY A 365 23.04 11.82 -6.15
C GLY A 365 23.75 12.12 -4.83
N ASP A 366 23.36 13.17 -4.12
CA ASP A 366 23.92 13.55 -2.84
C ASP A 366 23.28 12.79 -1.68
N VAL A 367 24.08 12.36 -0.70
CA VAL A 367 23.58 11.66 0.49
C VAL A 367 22.78 12.61 1.37
N ILE A 368 21.53 12.23 1.66
CA ILE A 368 20.62 12.94 2.54
C ILE A 368 21.06 12.73 4.00
N ARG A 369 21.29 13.82 4.76
CA ARG A 369 21.73 13.79 6.16
C ARG A 369 20.88 14.66 7.08
N ASP A 370 20.23 15.68 6.53
CA ASP A 370 19.64 16.77 7.27
C ASP A 370 18.11 16.66 7.38
N TYR A 371 17.51 15.68 6.73
CA TYR A 371 16.07 15.35 6.83
C TYR A 371 15.82 13.87 6.62
N GLN A 372 14.63 13.41 7.03
CA GLN A 372 14.18 12.05 6.85
C GLN A 372 13.27 11.93 5.62
N THR A 373 13.37 10.80 4.94
CA THR A 373 12.50 10.43 3.81
C THR A 373 11.29 9.60 4.26
N GLY A 374 10.94 8.52 3.60
CA GLY A 374 9.75 7.74 3.94
C GLY A 374 9.76 7.13 5.34
N PRO A 375 8.67 7.28 6.12
CA PRO A 375 8.53 6.62 7.41
C PRO A 375 8.35 5.10 7.27
N ILE A 376 8.58 4.37 8.35
CA ILE A 376 8.22 2.96 8.45
C ILE A 376 6.70 2.84 8.52
N ILE A 377 6.10 2.16 7.56
CA ILE A 377 4.64 1.91 7.52
C ILE A 377 4.35 0.55 8.16
N TRP A 378 3.36 0.52 9.04
CA TRP A 378 2.88 -0.69 9.69
C TRP A 378 1.44 -0.53 10.17
N GLY A 379 0.81 -1.59 10.63
CA GLY A 379 -0.52 -1.53 11.20
C GLY A 379 -1.29 -2.82 11.06
N GLU A 380 -2.36 -2.93 11.83
CA GLU A 380 -3.30 -4.04 11.88
C GLU A 380 -4.72 -3.51 12.06
N PRO A 381 -5.74 -4.29 11.74
CA PRO A 381 -7.12 -3.87 11.98
C PRO A 381 -7.44 -3.59 13.45
N GLY A 382 -8.18 -2.51 13.70
CA GLY A 382 -8.94 -2.38 14.94
C GLY A 382 -10.15 -3.35 14.92
N THR A 383 -10.52 -3.93 16.06
CA THR A 383 -10.02 -3.68 17.41
C THR A 383 -8.81 -4.54 17.79
N ASN A 384 -8.39 -5.49 16.95
CA ASN A 384 -7.29 -6.43 17.25
C ASN A 384 -6.00 -5.69 17.63
N GLY A 385 -5.62 -4.66 16.89
CA GLY A 385 -4.44 -3.84 17.18
C GLY A 385 -4.44 -3.25 18.60
N GLN A 386 -5.63 -2.91 19.15
CA GLN A 386 -5.75 -2.39 20.52
C GLN A 386 -5.24 -3.37 21.57
N HIS A 387 -5.36 -4.67 21.30
CA HIS A 387 -4.93 -5.74 22.18
C HIS A 387 -3.50 -6.26 21.87
N ALA A 388 -2.82 -5.64 20.88
CA ALA A 388 -1.49 -6.03 20.47
C ALA A 388 -0.41 -4.97 20.76
N PHE A 389 -0.62 -3.72 20.35
CA PHE A 389 0.44 -2.71 20.38
C PHE A 389 -0.03 -1.30 20.80
N TYR A 390 -1.28 -1.06 21.13
CA TYR A 390 -1.75 0.27 21.52
C TYR A 390 -1.14 0.76 22.85
N GLN A 391 -0.65 -0.14 23.69
CA GLN A 391 0.15 0.24 24.85
C GLN A 391 1.33 1.13 24.44
N LEU A 392 2.05 0.76 23.37
CA LEU A 392 3.16 1.54 22.84
C LEU A 392 2.68 2.89 22.28
N ILE A 393 1.58 2.89 21.52
CA ILE A 393 1.07 4.14 20.91
C ILE A 393 0.64 5.14 21.99
N HIS A 394 -0.06 4.69 23.04
CA HIS A 394 -0.55 5.55 24.10
C HIS A 394 0.55 6.01 25.09
N GLN A 395 1.35 5.10 25.60
CA GLN A 395 2.28 5.34 26.71
C GLN A 395 3.75 5.10 26.37
N GLY A 396 4.07 4.74 25.12
CA GLY A 396 5.45 4.63 24.69
C GLY A 396 6.13 5.99 24.54
N THR A 397 7.46 5.96 24.45
CA THR A 397 8.30 7.16 24.33
C THR A 397 8.43 7.67 22.89
N MET A 398 8.01 6.89 21.88
CA MET A 398 8.07 7.25 20.47
C MET A 398 6.78 7.95 20.03
N LEU A 399 6.91 8.95 19.16
CA LEU A 399 5.76 9.53 18.47
C LEU A 399 5.36 8.66 17.28
N ILE A 400 4.11 8.21 17.28
CA ILE A 400 3.56 7.35 16.23
C ILE A 400 2.28 8.00 15.69
N PRO A 401 2.38 8.80 14.62
CA PRO A 401 1.19 9.27 13.89
C PRO A 401 0.38 8.09 13.35
N CYS A 402 -0.95 8.18 13.41
CA CYS A 402 -1.83 7.09 13.02
C CYS A 402 -2.89 7.55 12.02
N ASP A 403 -3.08 6.79 10.94
CA ASP A 403 -4.22 6.90 10.04
C ASP A 403 -5.28 5.87 10.46
N PHE A 404 -6.40 6.32 11.00
CA PHE A 404 -7.56 5.50 11.34
C PHE A 404 -8.54 5.50 10.17
N ILE A 405 -8.94 4.31 9.69
CA ILE A 405 -9.85 4.17 8.54
C ILE A 405 -11.07 3.35 8.97
N ALA A 406 -12.28 3.84 8.73
CA ALA A 406 -13.51 3.10 9.03
C ALA A 406 -14.61 3.37 8.00
N PRO A 407 -15.44 2.35 7.65
CA PRO A 407 -16.67 2.56 6.91
C PRO A 407 -17.81 2.95 7.86
N ALA A 408 -18.63 3.93 7.45
CA ALA A 408 -19.84 4.28 8.19
C ALA A 408 -20.93 3.20 8.08
N GLN A 409 -20.93 2.44 6.98
CA GLN A 409 -21.86 1.36 6.71
C GLN A 409 -21.12 0.02 6.57
N SER A 410 -21.51 -0.98 7.37
CA SER A 410 -20.98 -2.33 7.26
C SER A 410 -21.61 -3.12 6.11
N HIS A 411 -20.84 -4.00 5.49
CA HIS A 411 -21.38 -5.05 4.59
C HIS A 411 -22.06 -6.19 5.35
N ASN A 412 -21.79 -6.33 6.66
CA ASN A 412 -22.33 -7.39 7.51
C ASN A 412 -23.01 -6.77 8.75
N PRO A 413 -24.25 -6.30 8.65
CA PRO A 413 -24.95 -5.66 9.76
C PRO A 413 -25.46 -6.72 10.77
N LEU A 414 -24.57 -7.11 11.70
CA LEU A 414 -24.88 -8.07 12.75
C LEU A 414 -25.10 -7.34 14.08
N GLY A 415 -26.34 -7.25 14.54
CA GLY A 415 -26.69 -6.63 15.82
C GLY A 415 -26.00 -5.28 16.04
N ASP A 416 -25.30 -5.13 17.15
CA ASP A 416 -24.57 -3.90 17.52
C ASP A 416 -23.05 -3.96 17.25
N HIS A 417 -22.55 -4.98 16.51
CA HIS A 417 -21.13 -5.15 16.23
C HIS A 417 -20.50 -3.91 15.60
N HIS A 418 -21.14 -3.31 14.61
CA HIS A 418 -20.61 -2.16 13.89
C HIS A 418 -20.56 -0.92 14.78
N SER A 419 -21.58 -0.68 15.60
CA SER A 419 -21.60 0.43 16.54
C SER A 419 -20.50 0.29 17.61
N LYS A 420 -20.23 -0.92 18.08
CA LYS A 420 -19.11 -1.21 18.99
C LYS A 420 -17.76 -0.97 18.32
N LEU A 421 -17.60 -1.37 17.07
CA LEU A 421 -16.37 -1.13 16.30
C LEU A 421 -16.13 0.38 16.14
N LEU A 422 -17.15 1.13 15.70
CA LEU A 422 -17.03 2.58 15.49
C LEU A 422 -16.87 3.35 16.80
N SER A 423 -17.49 2.93 17.91
CA SER A 423 -17.24 3.56 19.22
C SER A 423 -15.78 3.48 19.62
N ASN A 424 -15.09 2.37 19.32
CA ASN A 424 -13.66 2.23 19.54
C ASN A 424 -12.85 3.11 18.58
N PHE A 425 -13.21 3.17 17.30
CA PHE A 425 -12.57 4.07 16.32
C PHE A 425 -12.59 5.54 16.79
N PHE A 426 -13.73 6.04 17.26
CA PHE A 426 -13.84 7.40 17.75
C PHE A 426 -13.10 7.60 19.07
N ALA A 427 -13.28 6.67 20.02
CA ALA A 427 -12.67 6.77 21.35
C ALA A 427 -11.13 6.73 21.29
N GLN A 428 -10.53 5.93 20.42
CA GLN A 428 -9.08 5.83 20.31
C GLN A 428 -8.46 7.11 19.76
N THR A 429 -9.05 7.73 18.75
CA THR A 429 -8.55 9.00 18.21
C THR A 429 -8.72 10.14 19.21
N GLU A 430 -9.78 10.14 20.03
CA GLU A 430 -10.00 11.09 21.11
C GLU A 430 -8.95 10.89 22.21
N ALA A 431 -8.78 9.67 22.71
CA ALA A 431 -7.82 9.35 23.77
C ALA A 431 -6.37 9.66 23.37
N LEU A 432 -5.99 9.40 22.12
CA LEU A 432 -4.66 9.72 21.60
C LEU A 432 -4.40 11.23 21.53
N ALA A 433 -5.41 12.02 21.17
CA ALA A 433 -5.28 13.47 21.09
C ALA A 433 -5.25 14.14 22.47
N PHE A 434 -6.16 13.77 23.37
CA PHE A 434 -6.40 14.50 24.62
C PHE A 434 -5.75 13.85 25.84
N GLY A 435 -5.59 12.52 25.83
CA GLY A 435 -5.01 11.79 26.96
C GLY A 435 -5.90 11.78 28.21
N LYS A 436 -5.28 11.64 29.37
CA LYS A 436 -5.88 11.74 30.69
C LYS A 436 -4.82 12.29 31.66
N THR A 437 -5.09 13.43 32.29
CA THR A 437 -4.13 14.11 33.17
C THR A 437 -3.99 13.41 34.50
N LYS A 438 -2.97 13.81 35.27
CA LYS A 438 -2.77 13.34 36.63
C LYS A 438 -3.96 13.70 37.54
N GLU A 439 -4.45 14.94 37.43
CA GLU A 439 -5.56 15.47 38.21
C GLU A 439 -6.87 14.71 37.94
N GLU A 440 -7.10 14.33 36.66
CA GLU A 440 -8.25 13.50 36.28
C GLU A 440 -8.16 12.10 36.88
N VAL A 441 -6.97 11.48 36.85
CA VAL A 441 -6.73 10.16 37.47
C VAL A 441 -6.94 10.22 38.99
N GLU A 442 -6.40 11.23 39.63
CA GLU A 442 -6.59 11.45 41.10
C GLU A 442 -8.06 11.65 41.44
N ALA A 443 -8.79 12.45 40.66
CA ALA A 443 -10.21 12.67 40.85
C ALA A 443 -11.05 11.39 40.70
N GLU A 444 -10.71 10.51 39.76
CA GLU A 444 -11.34 9.20 39.61
C GLU A 444 -11.15 8.32 40.85
N PHE A 445 -9.93 8.29 41.43
CA PHE A 445 -9.66 7.52 42.62
C PHE A 445 -10.41 8.09 43.85
N VAL A 446 -10.46 9.42 44.02
CA VAL A 446 -11.23 10.06 45.08
C VAL A 446 -12.71 9.75 44.94
N LYS A 447 -13.27 9.81 43.73
CA LYS A 447 -14.65 9.42 43.43
C LYS A 447 -14.93 7.92 43.74
N ALA A 448 -13.93 7.08 43.60
CA ALA A 448 -13.99 5.66 44.00
C ALA A 448 -13.75 5.41 45.51
N GLY A 449 -13.67 6.46 46.32
CA GLY A 449 -13.53 6.39 47.78
C GLY A 449 -12.10 6.13 48.28
N LYS A 450 -11.08 6.33 47.43
CA LYS A 450 -9.66 6.19 47.83
C LYS A 450 -9.05 7.53 48.18
N SER A 451 -8.14 7.56 49.16
CA SER A 451 -7.34 8.75 49.47
C SER A 451 -6.18 8.89 48.47
N LEU A 452 -5.70 10.12 48.26
CA LEU A 452 -4.56 10.39 47.37
C LEU A 452 -3.28 9.71 47.87
N ASP A 453 -3.08 9.56 49.17
CA ASP A 453 -1.93 8.88 49.75
C ASP A 453 -1.91 7.38 49.43
N GLU A 454 -3.08 6.72 49.38
CA GLU A 454 -3.20 5.31 49.01
C GLU A 454 -2.90 5.04 47.53
N VAL A 455 -3.06 6.03 46.68
CA VAL A 455 -2.98 5.84 45.20
C VAL A 455 -1.78 6.53 44.55
N LYS A 456 -0.99 7.32 45.32
CA LYS A 456 0.14 8.11 44.79
C LYS A 456 1.11 7.33 43.93
N ASP A 457 1.37 6.07 44.30
CA ASP A 457 2.34 5.21 43.60
C ASP A 457 1.76 4.62 42.29
N ILE A 458 0.43 4.53 42.13
CA ILE A 458 -0.22 4.01 40.94
C ILE A 458 -0.64 5.11 39.95
N VAL A 459 -0.88 6.34 40.43
CA VAL A 459 -1.34 7.46 39.59
C VAL A 459 -0.45 7.69 38.37
N PRO A 460 0.91 7.72 38.46
CA PRO A 460 1.76 7.96 37.30
C PRO A 460 1.56 6.93 36.15
N PHE A 461 1.21 5.70 36.47
CA PHE A 461 1.00 4.64 35.50
C PHE A 461 -0.37 4.70 34.79
N LYS A 462 -1.28 5.52 35.31
CA LYS A 462 -2.63 5.71 34.75
C LYS A 462 -2.80 7.04 34.02
N VAL A 463 -1.77 7.86 33.96
CA VAL A 463 -1.72 9.06 33.13
C VAL A 463 -1.50 8.72 31.69
N PHE A 464 -2.23 9.34 30.79
CA PHE A 464 -2.06 9.27 29.35
C PHE A 464 -1.67 10.65 28.86
N THR A 465 -0.49 10.76 28.27
CA THR A 465 0.06 12.07 27.87
C THR A 465 -0.75 12.76 26.77
N GLY A 466 -1.53 12.00 26.01
CA GLY A 466 -2.20 12.54 24.82
C GLY A 466 -1.22 13.10 23.80
N ASN A 467 -1.65 14.11 23.07
CA ASN A 467 -0.83 14.85 22.10
C ASN A 467 -0.21 13.96 21.01
N LYS A 468 -0.92 12.86 20.64
CA LYS A 468 -0.54 11.89 19.62
C LYS A 468 -1.31 12.20 18.34
N PRO A 469 -0.62 12.53 17.23
CA PRO A 469 -1.28 12.89 15.98
C PRO A 469 -2.08 11.76 15.36
N THR A 470 -3.29 12.05 14.88
CA THR A 470 -4.11 11.10 14.14
C THR A 470 -4.82 11.77 12.97
N ASN A 471 -4.97 11.03 11.87
CA ASN A 471 -5.94 11.29 10.81
C ASN A 471 -7.09 10.31 10.96
N SER A 472 -8.33 10.78 10.80
CA SER A 472 -9.52 9.93 10.76
C SER A 472 -10.09 9.94 9.35
N ILE A 473 -10.11 8.79 8.69
CA ILE A 473 -10.62 8.60 7.34
C ILE A 473 -11.91 7.80 7.44
N LEU A 474 -13.04 8.50 7.36
CA LEU A 474 -14.36 7.88 7.41
C LEU A 474 -14.90 7.76 5.98
N VAL A 475 -15.15 6.54 5.53
CA VAL A 475 -15.75 6.28 4.22
C VAL A 475 -17.23 5.91 4.39
N GLN A 476 -18.08 6.28 3.43
CA GLN A 476 -19.51 5.98 3.52
C GLN A 476 -19.75 4.47 3.57
N LYS A 477 -19.19 3.73 2.63
CA LYS A 477 -19.19 2.26 2.56
C LYS A 477 -18.00 1.83 1.72
N MET A 478 -17.37 0.70 2.05
CA MET A 478 -16.26 0.17 1.27
C MET A 478 -16.77 -0.48 -0.01
N THR A 479 -16.92 0.33 -1.06
CA THR A 479 -17.27 -0.10 -2.43
C THR A 479 -16.03 -0.20 -3.30
N PRO A 480 -16.08 -0.84 -4.48
CA PRO A 480 -14.96 -0.82 -5.43
C PRO A 480 -14.51 0.60 -5.77
N PHE A 481 -15.42 1.53 -6.02
CA PHE A 481 -15.12 2.94 -6.27
C PHE A 481 -14.38 3.59 -5.10
N VAL A 482 -14.88 3.44 -3.88
CA VAL A 482 -14.29 4.04 -2.68
C VAL A 482 -12.90 3.46 -2.39
N LEU A 483 -12.73 2.14 -2.55
CA LEU A 483 -11.43 1.52 -2.38
C LEU A 483 -10.42 2.01 -3.43
N GLY A 484 -10.86 2.14 -4.69
CA GLY A 484 -10.03 2.69 -5.76
C GLY A 484 -9.56 4.11 -5.47
N ALA A 485 -10.48 4.98 -5.02
CA ALA A 485 -10.16 6.34 -4.62
C ALA A 485 -9.21 6.38 -3.40
N LEU A 486 -9.43 5.51 -2.41
CA LEU A 486 -8.60 5.42 -1.21
C LEU A 486 -7.16 4.98 -1.54
N ILE A 487 -6.99 3.97 -2.39
CA ILE A 487 -5.67 3.53 -2.84
C ILE A 487 -4.95 4.65 -3.59
N ALA A 488 -5.61 5.28 -4.56
CA ALA A 488 -5.03 6.37 -5.33
C ALA A 488 -4.66 7.58 -4.45
N MET A 489 -5.44 7.88 -3.41
CA MET A 489 -5.15 8.92 -2.43
C MET A 489 -3.79 8.67 -1.74
N TYR A 490 -3.53 7.44 -1.31
CA TYR A 490 -2.24 7.07 -0.70
C TYR A 490 -1.10 7.05 -1.71
N GLU A 491 -1.32 6.56 -2.95
CA GLU A 491 -0.31 6.61 -4.01
C GLU A 491 0.13 8.04 -4.29
N HIS A 492 -0.80 8.98 -4.37
CA HIS A 492 -0.51 10.39 -4.58
C HIS A 492 0.12 11.07 -3.34
N LYS A 493 -0.28 10.68 -2.11
CA LYS A 493 0.40 11.09 -0.87
C LYS A 493 1.89 10.72 -0.94
N ILE A 494 2.20 9.48 -1.31
CA ILE A 494 3.57 8.97 -1.43
C ILE A 494 4.35 9.76 -2.50
N PHE A 495 3.74 9.99 -3.66
CA PHE A 495 4.37 10.77 -4.73
C PHE A 495 4.65 12.21 -4.30
N ALA A 496 3.69 12.90 -3.70
CA ALA A 496 3.85 14.27 -3.22
C ALA A 496 4.99 14.37 -2.18
N GLN A 497 5.07 13.42 -1.24
CA GLN A 497 6.18 13.34 -0.29
C GLN A 497 7.52 13.15 -1.01
N GLY A 498 7.61 12.23 -1.96
CA GLY A 498 8.84 12.00 -2.72
C GLY A 498 9.31 13.21 -3.54
N VAL A 499 8.36 14.02 -4.05
CA VAL A 499 8.69 15.29 -4.70
C VAL A 499 9.33 16.26 -3.72
N ILE A 500 8.75 16.45 -2.55
CA ILE A 500 9.23 17.37 -1.51
C ILE A 500 10.55 16.87 -0.91
N PHE A 501 10.72 15.57 -0.70
CA PHE A 501 11.98 14.95 -0.25
C PHE A 501 13.09 14.99 -1.32
N ASN A 502 12.79 15.49 -2.51
CA ASN A 502 13.75 15.57 -3.62
C ASN A 502 14.35 14.21 -4.01
N ILE A 503 13.55 13.13 -4.00
CA ILE A 503 13.98 11.76 -4.31
C ILE A 503 13.29 11.20 -5.55
N PHE A 504 13.85 10.12 -6.12
CA PHE A 504 13.19 9.31 -7.14
C PHE A 504 12.37 8.19 -6.49
N SER A 505 11.05 8.35 -6.44
CA SER A 505 10.15 7.41 -5.74
C SER A 505 9.83 6.15 -6.54
N PHE A 506 10.15 6.07 -7.83
CA PHE A 506 9.63 5.01 -8.70
C PHE A 506 10.65 3.96 -9.12
N ASP A 507 11.90 4.07 -8.69
CA ASP A 507 12.92 3.02 -8.77
C ASP A 507 13.00 2.20 -7.46
N GLN A 508 13.83 1.13 -7.45
CA GLN A 508 13.99 0.23 -6.31
C GLN A 508 15.38 -0.45 -6.26
N TRP A 509 16.43 0.31 -6.49
CA TRP A 509 17.82 -0.20 -6.52
C TRP A 509 18.22 -0.95 -5.24
N GLY A 510 17.64 -0.58 -4.08
CA GLY A 510 17.94 -1.19 -2.78
C GLY A 510 17.64 -2.68 -2.67
N VAL A 511 16.81 -3.25 -3.55
CA VAL A 511 16.49 -4.69 -3.53
C VAL A 511 17.39 -5.54 -4.43
N GLU A 512 18.33 -4.94 -5.20
CA GLU A 512 19.10 -5.66 -6.21
C GLU A 512 20.30 -6.42 -5.63
N LEU A 513 21.00 -5.84 -4.64
CA LEU A 513 22.21 -6.46 -4.06
C LEU A 513 21.92 -7.82 -3.44
N GLY A 514 20.82 -7.93 -2.67
CA GLY A 514 20.43 -9.20 -2.04
C GLY A 514 20.19 -10.30 -3.06
N LYS A 515 19.56 -10.00 -4.19
CA LYS A 515 19.34 -10.97 -5.29
C LYS A 515 20.65 -11.43 -5.93
N GLN A 516 21.59 -10.51 -6.16
CA GLN A 516 22.89 -10.83 -6.72
C GLN A 516 23.67 -11.79 -5.79
N LEU A 517 23.67 -11.53 -4.49
CA LEU A 517 24.30 -12.39 -3.49
C LEU A 517 23.61 -13.75 -3.40
N ALA A 518 22.27 -13.79 -3.38
CA ALA A 518 21.51 -15.04 -3.37
C ALA A 518 21.84 -15.94 -4.58
N ASN A 519 21.96 -15.35 -5.78
CA ASN A 519 22.34 -16.08 -7.00
C ASN A 519 23.77 -16.65 -6.93
N ARG A 520 24.68 -16.01 -6.18
CA ARG A 520 26.03 -16.55 -5.94
C ARG A 520 26.02 -17.68 -4.93
N ILE A 521 25.23 -17.57 -3.87
CA ILE A 521 25.14 -18.56 -2.79
C ILE A 521 24.39 -19.82 -3.25
N LEU A 522 23.35 -19.69 -4.08
CA LEU A 522 22.49 -20.81 -4.45
C LEU A 522 23.24 -22.06 -4.97
N PRO A 523 24.20 -21.96 -5.91
CA PRO A 523 24.98 -23.12 -6.35
C PRO A 523 25.86 -23.69 -5.24
N GLU A 524 26.33 -22.87 -4.29
CA GLU A 524 27.15 -23.33 -3.18
C GLU A 524 26.38 -24.21 -2.18
N LEU A 525 25.05 -24.17 -2.20
CA LEU A 525 24.19 -25.02 -1.36
C LEU A 525 23.97 -26.42 -1.95
N ALA A 526 24.42 -26.70 -3.18
CA ALA A 526 24.10 -27.94 -3.90
C ALA A 526 24.88 -29.16 -3.36
N ASP A 527 26.11 -28.97 -2.89
CA ASP A 527 27.01 -30.01 -2.40
C ASP A 527 27.20 -29.98 -0.86
N LYS A 528 28.11 -30.78 -0.35
CA LYS A 528 28.49 -30.85 1.09
C LYS A 528 29.84 -30.21 1.39
N GLU A 529 30.51 -29.62 0.41
CA GLU A 529 31.83 -29.01 0.62
C GLU A 529 31.70 -27.71 1.43
N ASN A 530 32.69 -27.46 2.29
CA ASN A 530 32.70 -26.23 3.09
C ASN A 530 32.97 -25.02 2.22
N VAL A 531 32.19 -23.98 2.42
CA VAL A 531 32.32 -22.68 1.76
C VAL A 531 33.21 -21.76 2.57
N SER A 532 34.05 -21.00 1.86
CA SER A 532 35.00 -20.03 2.46
C SER A 532 35.07 -18.71 1.65
N SER A 533 34.13 -18.50 0.70
CA SER A 533 34.12 -17.39 -0.27
C SER A 533 33.44 -16.13 0.25
N HIS A 534 32.84 -16.18 1.43
CA HIS A 534 32.10 -15.09 2.06
C HIS A 534 32.75 -14.62 3.37
N ASP A 535 32.10 -13.72 4.10
CA ASP A 535 32.48 -13.37 5.45
C ASP A 535 32.30 -14.57 6.41
N SER A 536 32.90 -14.49 7.58
CA SER A 536 32.92 -15.60 8.53
C SER A 536 31.53 -16.05 9.01
N SER A 537 30.57 -15.12 9.12
CA SER A 537 29.19 -15.43 9.53
C SER A 537 28.44 -16.14 8.41
N THR A 538 28.49 -15.62 7.19
CA THR A 538 27.83 -16.25 6.03
C THR A 538 28.41 -17.63 5.75
N ASN A 539 29.73 -17.79 5.72
CA ASN A 539 30.38 -19.10 5.59
C ASN A 539 29.94 -20.08 6.71
N GLY A 540 29.94 -19.61 7.97
CA GLY A 540 29.54 -20.41 9.11
C GLY A 540 28.11 -20.92 9.00
N LEU A 541 27.17 -20.06 8.62
CA LEU A 541 25.75 -20.40 8.44
C LEU A 541 25.52 -21.37 7.27
N ILE A 542 26.18 -21.16 6.13
CA ILE A 542 26.10 -22.08 4.98
C ILE A 542 26.65 -23.46 5.37
N ASN A 543 27.83 -23.53 6.00
CA ASN A 543 28.45 -24.78 6.38
C ASN A 543 27.64 -25.52 7.45
N GLN A 544 27.03 -24.78 8.39
CA GLN A 544 26.14 -25.38 9.39
C GLN A 544 24.86 -25.94 8.78
N PHE A 545 24.24 -25.18 7.80
CA PHE A 545 23.11 -25.69 7.04
C PHE A 545 23.45 -26.99 6.31
N LYS A 546 24.59 -27.04 5.63
CA LYS A 546 25.06 -28.26 4.94
C LYS A 546 25.28 -29.43 5.91
N ALA A 547 25.79 -29.16 7.10
CA ALA A 547 26.01 -30.17 8.12
C ALA A 547 24.70 -30.77 8.68
N TRP A 548 23.63 -29.99 8.72
CA TRP A 548 22.31 -30.43 9.21
C TRP A 548 21.41 -31.06 8.12
N ARG A 549 21.74 -30.91 6.86
CA ARG A 549 21.03 -31.48 5.71
C ARG A 549 21.57 -32.89 5.35
#